data_adef123990b19097347d4b772fad3e02
#
_entry.id   adef123990b19097347d4b772fad3e02
#
_cell.length_a   1.000
_cell.length_b   1.000
_cell.length_c   1.000
_cell.angle_alpha   90.00
_cell.angle_beta   90.00
_cell.angle_gamma   90.00
#
_symmetry.space_group_name_H-M   'P 1'
#
loop_
_entity.id
_entity.type
_entity.pdbx_description
1 polymer ?
#
loop_
_entity_poly.entity_id
_entity_poly.type
_entity_poly.pdbx_seq_one_letter_code
_entity_poly.pdbx_strand_id
1 'polypeptide(L)'
;MVLIVVAGIGLIVYSRNELLYPVTVGPTATDNWQVAFAVDLCGTVQGDLPANSNLTSVGIRTFGNGLIDVDPGAVSTNAAAFEGKNATLGKFASSYPGFTLTSTSIRLPGKSSRTWKDGDACTTAAGPLHGAGKLEVETWSSPSAAGVLVTGDPTSVHLDNGEMITVAFVPAGAVVPEPPSKSALLQALGSASTSGTAKSSSTPSKAPSTGASGKSVLPSVSGASRATSAHAAAKKG
;
A
#
# COMPACT_ATOMS: atom_id res chain seq x y z
N MET A 1 17.08 19.15 -45.42
CA MET A 1 17.78 18.13 -44.63
C MET A 1 17.66 18.33 -43.13
N VAL A 2 17.78 19.52 -42.57
CA VAL A 2 17.69 19.78 -41.11
C VAL A 2 16.37 19.29 -40.49
N LEU A 3 15.23 19.48 -41.16
CA LEU A 3 13.89 19.05 -40.67
C LEU A 3 13.75 17.53 -40.46
N ILE A 4 14.37 16.74 -41.32
CA ILE A 4 14.35 15.26 -41.22
C ILE A 4 15.17 14.78 -40.04
N VAL A 5 16.30 15.42 -39.76
CA VAL A 5 17.18 15.08 -38.65
C VAL A 5 16.49 15.40 -37.32
N VAL A 6 15.82 16.56 -37.20
CA VAL A 6 15.08 16.95 -36.00
C VAL A 6 13.89 16.02 -35.74
N ALA A 7 13.16 15.64 -36.79
CA ALA A 7 12.07 14.70 -36.70
C ALA A 7 12.56 13.28 -36.28
N GLY A 8 13.70 12.87 -36.81
CA GLY A 8 14.32 11.57 -36.45
C GLY A 8 14.79 11.52 -35.00
N ILE A 9 15.41 12.60 -34.49
CA ILE A 9 15.83 12.70 -33.10
C ILE A 9 14.59 12.72 -32.18
N GLY A 10 13.55 13.46 -32.55
CA GLY A 10 12.30 13.51 -31.81
C GLY A 10 11.62 12.13 -31.68
N LEU A 11 11.61 11.36 -32.77
CA LEU A 11 11.07 9.99 -32.77
C LEU A 11 11.91 9.03 -31.94
N ILE A 12 13.24 9.15 -31.95
CA ILE A 12 14.14 8.33 -31.14
C ILE A 12 13.96 8.64 -29.65
N VAL A 13 13.85 9.91 -29.29
CA VAL A 13 13.61 10.33 -27.90
C VAL A 13 12.24 9.86 -27.43
N TYR A 14 11.22 9.98 -28.26
CA TYR A 14 9.86 9.51 -27.97
C TYR A 14 9.81 7.99 -27.77
N SER A 15 10.37 7.22 -28.71
CA SER A 15 10.40 5.75 -28.62
C SER A 15 11.27 5.23 -27.47
N ARG A 16 12.34 5.93 -27.12
CA ARG A 16 13.15 5.60 -25.94
C ARG A 16 12.38 5.83 -24.65
N ASN A 17 11.59 6.87 -24.58
CA ASN A 17 10.78 7.19 -23.41
C ASN A 17 9.70 6.11 -23.17
N GLU A 18 9.06 5.61 -24.24
CA GLU A 18 8.09 4.50 -24.13
C GLU A 18 8.74 3.14 -23.80
N LEU A 19 9.98 2.90 -24.25
CA LEU A 19 10.72 1.67 -23.94
C LEU A 19 11.31 1.67 -22.52
N LEU A 20 11.65 2.85 -21.99
CA LEU A 20 12.16 3.01 -20.62
C LEU A 20 11.04 3.02 -19.58
N TYR A 21 9.84 3.36 -19.98
CA TYR A 21 8.62 3.30 -19.17
C TYR A 21 7.59 2.46 -19.93
N PRO A 22 7.72 1.12 -19.88
CA PRO A 22 6.64 0.28 -20.39
C PRO A 22 5.37 0.77 -19.71
N VAL A 23 4.35 1.05 -20.52
CA VAL A 23 3.02 1.35 -19.99
C VAL A 23 2.65 0.10 -19.20
N THR A 24 2.90 0.13 -17.90
CA THR A 24 2.40 -0.90 -17.00
C THR A 24 0.90 -0.85 -17.17
N VAL A 25 0.34 -1.96 -17.65
CA VAL A 25 -1.12 -2.11 -17.71
C VAL A 25 -1.56 -1.95 -16.26
N GLY A 26 -2.09 -0.79 -15.93
CA GLY A 26 -2.49 -0.47 -14.55
C GLY A 26 -3.55 -1.46 -14.04
N PRO A 27 -3.90 -1.41 -12.76
CA PRO A 27 -4.82 -2.36 -12.16
C PRO A 27 -6.17 -2.31 -12.88
N THR A 28 -6.76 -3.48 -13.07
CA THR A 28 -8.12 -3.69 -13.56
C THR A 28 -9.05 -4.03 -12.40
N ALA A 29 -10.35 -4.14 -12.63
CA ALA A 29 -11.33 -4.54 -11.61
C ALA A 29 -11.08 -5.94 -11.01
N THR A 30 -10.23 -6.76 -11.62
CA THR A 30 -9.90 -8.11 -11.13
C THR A 30 -8.58 -8.17 -10.38
N ASP A 31 -7.84 -7.08 -10.35
CA ASP A 31 -6.53 -7.01 -9.72
C ASP A 31 -6.63 -6.53 -8.27
N ASN A 32 -5.76 -7.10 -7.43
CA ASN A 32 -5.50 -6.62 -6.08
C ASN A 32 -4.00 -6.44 -5.93
N TRP A 33 -3.57 -5.18 -5.90
CA TRP A 33 -2.17 -4.80 -5.83
C TRP A 33 -1.80 -4.29 -4.44
N GLN A 34 -0.59 -4.59 -4.02
CA GLN A 34 -0.05 -4.19 -2.73
C GLN A 34 1.19 -3.32 -2.94
N VAL A 35 1.20 -2.15 -2.30
CA VAL A 35 2.31 -1.19 -2.33
C VAL A 35 2.72 -0.87 -0.90
N ALA A 36 4.01 -1.02 -0.55
CA ALA A 36 4.49 -0.59 0.76
C ALA A 36 4.60 0.95 0.79
N PHE A 37 4.09 1.55 1.85
CA PHE A 37 4.00 2.99 1.97
C PHE A 37 4.51 3.50 3.31
N ALA A 38 5.27 4.60 3.27
CA ALA A 38 5.69 5.31 4.46
C ALA A 38 5.67 6.83 4.24
N VAL A 39 5.63 7.56 5.34
CA VAL A 39 5.87 9.01 5.37
C VAL A 39 7.03 9.29 6.31
N ASP A 40 8.01 10.04 5.85
CA ASP A 40 9.11 10.54 6.67
C ASP A 40 8.98 12.06 6.83
N LEU A 41 8.96 12.53 8.06
CA LEU A 41 8.97 13.95 8.38
C LEU A 41 10.27 14.30 9.12
N CYS A 42 11.13 15.05 8.46
CA CYS A 42 12.38 15.53 9.01
C CYS A 42 13.32 14.41 9.54
N GLY A 43 13.32 13.25 8.88
CA GLY A 43 14.11 12.07 9.26
C GLY A 43 13.47 11.19 10.32
N THR A 44 12.19 11.39 10.57
CA THR A 44 11.38 10.50 11.43
C THR A 44 10.28 9.86 10.61
N VAL A 45 10.40 8.55 10.40
CA VAL A 45 9.33 7.77 9.76
C VAL A 45 8.12 7.75 10.68
N GLN A 46 7.00 8.16 10.14
CA GLN A 46 5.73 8.23 10.86
C GLN A 46 5.13 6.84 11.01
N GLY A 47 4.26 6.67 12.01
CA GLY A 47 3.48 5.44 12.14
C GLY A 47 2.55 5.22 10.93
N ASP A 48 2.17 3.96 10.73
CA ASP A 48 1.27 3.58 9.64
C ASP A 48 -0.04 4.40 9.69
N LEU A 49 -0.54 4.74 8.51
CA LEU A 49 -1.85 5.37 8.41
C LEU A 49 -2.92 4.40 8.94
N PRO A 50 -3.84 4.85 9.81
CA PRO A 50 -4.94 4.00 10.27
C PRO A 50 -5.75 3.40 9.13
N ALA A 51 -6.38 2.25 9.36
CA ALA A 51 -7.21 1.61 8.35
C ALA A 51 -8.35 2.52 7.87
N ASN A 52 -8.52 2.62 6.56
CA ASN A 52 -9.67 3.25 5.92
C ASN A 52 -10.48 2.26 5.06
N SER A 53 -10.28 0.96 5.29
CA SER A 53 -10.90 -0.14 4.54
C SER A 53 -12.41 -0.25 4.69
N ASN A 54 -13.01 0.47 5.65
CA ASN A 54 -14.45 0.56 5.84
C ASN A 54 -15.16 1.47 4.83
N LEU A 55 -14.39 2.18 3.99
CA LEU A 55 -14.94 3.01 2.92
C LEU A 55 -15.22 2.13 1.69
N THR A 56 -16.43 1.67 1.55
CA THR A 56 -16.86 0.78 0.46
C THR A 56 -16.86 1.41 -0.93
N SER A 57 -16.64 2.73 -1.01
CA SER A 57 -16.56 3.49 -2.27
C SER A 57 -15.13 3.79 -2.71
N VAL A 58 -14.13 3.19 -2.07
CA VAL A 58 -12.71 3.50 -2.30
C VAL A 58 -11.97 2.25 -2.76
N GLY A 59 -11.48 2.27 -4.00
CA GLY A 59 -10.66 1.20 -4.59
C GLY A 59 -9.17 1.29 -4.28
N ILE A 60 -8.72 2.34 -3.59
CA ILE A 60 -7.34 2.49 -3.10
C ILE A 60 -7.41 2.84 -1.61
N ARG A 61 -6.95 1.96 -0.75
CA ARG A 61 -7.16 2.04 0.71
C ARG A 61 -5.98 1.47 1.49
N THR A 62 -6.03 1.52 2.80
CA THR A 62 -5.08 0.82 3.69
C THR A 62 -5.81 0.10 4.81
N PHE A 63 -5.23 -1.00 5.27
CA PHE A 63 -5.70 -1.76 6.43
C PHE A 63 -4.94 -1.42 7.72
N GLY A 64 -4.09 -0.38 7.70
CA GLY A 64 -3.34 0.06 8.88
C GLY A 64 -2.07 -0.75 9.11
N ASN A 65 -1.53 -1.36 8.08
CA ASN A 65 -0.35 -2.24 8.11
C ASN A 65 0.83 -1.69 7.29
N GLY A 66 0.80 -0.40 6.96
CA GLY A 66 1.82 0.24 6.13
C GLY A 66 1.74 -0.13 4.65
N LEU A 67 0.68 -0.82 4.22
CA LEU A 67 0.43 -1.11 2.81
C LEU A 67 -0.72 -0.27 2.27
N ILE A 68 -0.59 0.14 1.01
CA ILE A 68 -1.69 0.60 0.17
C ILE A 68 -2.21 -0.60 -0.59
N ASP A 69 -3.50 -0.87 -0.47
CA ASP A 69 -4.26 -1.89 -1.18
C ASP A 69 -4.98 -1.23 -2.36
N VAL A 70 -4.62 -1.61 -3.57
CA VAL A 70 -5.23 -1.13 -4.81
C VAL A 70 -6.12 -2.23 -5.35
N ASP A 71 -7.41 -2.12 -5.09
CA ASP A 71 -8.46 -3.09 -5.44
C ASP A 71 -9.65 -2.36 -6.08
N PRO A 72 -9.56 -2.03 -7.37
CA PRO A 72 -10.65 -1.35 -8.06
C PRO A 72 -11.97 -2.14 -8.02
N GLY A 73 -11.89 -3.47 -7.99
CA GLY A 73 -13.05 -4.37 -7.92
C GLY A 73 -13.84 -4.30 -6.62
N ALA A 74 -13.24 -3.80 -5.54
CA ALA A 74 -13.95 -3.55 -4.29
C ALA A 74 -15.03 -2.47 -4.42
N VAL A 75 -15.01 -1.69 -5.51
CA VAL A 75 -15.94 -0.59 -5.76
C VAL A 75 -16.91 -0.97 -6.86
N SER A 76 -18.12 -1.38 -6.50
CA SER A 76 -19.10 -1.88 -7.45
C SER A 76 -19.63 -0.84 -8.46
N THR A 77 -19.55 0.46 -8.14
CA THR A 77 -20.17 1.53 -8.93
C THR A 77 -19.21 2.44 -9.68
N ASN A 78 -17.92 2.41 -9.37
CA ASN A 78 -16.94 3.32 -9.96
C ASN A 78 -15.50 2.73 -9.99
N ALA A 79 -15.35 1.47 -10.35
CA ALA A 79 -14.05 0.79 -10.45
C ALA A 79 -13.08 1.57 -11.37
N ALA A 80 -13.57 2.04 -12.52
CA ALA A 80 -12.77 2.78 -13.50
C ALA A 80 -12.05 4.03 -12.94
N ALA A 81 -12.53 4.60 -11.83
CA ALA A 81 -11.87 5.73 -11.18
C ALA A 81 -10.55 5.34 -10.47
N PHE A 82 -10.29 4.04 -10.32
CA PHE A 82 -9.13 3.47 -9.64
C PHE A 82 -8.33 2.51 -10.54
N GLU A 83 -8.76 2.33 -11.78
CA GLU A 83 -8.11 1.47 -12.76
C GLU A 83 -7.06 2.20 -13.59
N GLY A 84 -6.13 1.42 -14.16
CA GLY A 84 -5.16 1.90 -15.12
C GLY A 84 -4.38 3.10 -14.57
N LYS A 85 -4.24 4.12 -15.39
CA LYS A 85 -3.54 5.36 -15.07
C LYS A 85 -4.12 6.17 -13.89
N ASN A 86 -5.32 5.80 -13.40
CA ASN A 86 -5.96 6.48 -12.28
C ASN A 86 -5.49 5.95 -10.92
N ALA A 87 -4.78 4.82 -10.89
CA ALA A 87 -4.17 4.27 -9.68
C ALA A 87 -2.90 5.06 -9.32
N THR A 88 -3.07 6.19 -8.67
CA THR A 88 -1.96 7.08 -8.32
C THR A 88 -1.90 7.40 -6.83
N LEU A 89 -0.72 7.82 -6.36
CA LEU A 89 -0.52 8.29 -4.99
C LEU A 89 -1.43 9.48 -4.64
N GLY A 90 -1.66 10.38 -5.60
CA GLY A 90 -2.63 11.47 -5.45
C GLY A 90 -4.06 10.98 -5.29
N LYS A 91 -4.43 9.90 -6.01
CA LYS A 91 -5.75 9.27 -5.84
C LYS A 91 -5.89 8.62 -4.46
N PHE A 92 -4.87 7.93 -3.97
CA PHE A 92 -4.82 7.44 -2.60
C PHE A 92 -5.00 8.58 -1.59
N ALA A 93 -4.17 9.64 -1.70
CA ALA A 93 -4.23 10.77 -0.79
C ALA A 93 -5.61 11.44 -0.76
N SER A 94 -6.22 11.67 -1.93
CA SER A 94 -7.54 12.29 -2.05
C SER A 94 -8.68 11.40 -1.55
N SER A 95 -8.47 10.09 -1.55
CA SER A 95 -9.45 9.10 -1.06
C SER A 95 -9.32 8.83 0.44
N TYR A 96 -8.22 9.26 1.07
CA TYR A 96 -7.97 9.04 2.48
C TYR A 96 -8.39 10.27 3.32
N PRO A 97 -9.36 10.15 4.25
CA PRO A 97 -9.85 11.27 5.03
C PRO A 97 -8.76 11.97 5.85
N GLY A 98 -8.58 13.25 5.62
CA GLY A 98 -7.60 14.07 6.35
C GLY A 98 -6.15 13.94 5.91
N PHE A 99 -5.84 13.08 4.96
CA PHE A 99 -4.55 13.05 4.28
C PHE A 99 -4.58 14.04 3.10
N THR A 100 -3.56 14.87 2.98
CA THR A 100 -3.42 15.79 1.85
C THR A 100 -2.01 15.70 1.32
N LEU A 101 -1.89 15.52 0.02
CA LEU A 101 -0.64 15.52 -0.73
C LEU A 101 -0.80 16.45 -1.92
N THR A 102 0.15 17.34 -2.12
CA THR A 102 0.27 18.23 -3.28
C THR A 102 1.69 18.16 -3.83
N SER A 103 1.99 18.89 -4.88
CA SER A 103 3.35 18.99 -5.43
C SER A 103 4.38 19.56 -4.44
N THR A 104 3.96 20.30 -3.41
CA THR A 104 4.86 21.04 -2.51
C THR A 104 4.46 20.94 -1.04
N SER A 105 3.50 20.10 -0.69
CA SER A 105 3.05 20.00 0.69
C SER A 105 2.44 18.66 1.03
N ILE A 106 2.59 18.29 2.31
CA ILE A 106 1.96 17.11 2.89
C ILE A 106 1.31 17.43 4.22
N ARG A 107 0.15 16.81 4.48
CA ARG A 107 -0.52 16.80 5.77
C ARG A 107 -1.02 15.41 6.06
N LEU A 108 -0.63 14.86 7.21
CA LEU A 108 -1.13 13.58 7.69
C LEU A 108 -2.54 13.73 8.31
N PRO A 109 -3.33 12.66 8.37
CA PRO A 109 -4.61 12.68 9.06
C PRO A 109 -4.41 12.91 10.56
N GLY A 110 -5.40 13.54 11.19
CA GLY A 110 -5.39 13.82 12.62
C GLY A 110 -5.84 15.25 12.96
N LYS A 111 -6.43 15.44 14.15
CA LYS A 111 -6.98 16.72 14.56
C LYS A 111 -5.92 17.82 14.73
N SER A 112 -4.70 17.45 15.08
CA SER A 112 -3.59 18.36 15.35
C SER A 112 -2.50 18.31 14.29
N SER A 113 -2.74 17.67 13.13
CA SER A 113 -1.70 17.52 12.14
C SER A 113 -1.39 18.84 11.44
N ARG A 114 -0.10 19.16 11.44
CA ARG A 114 0.48 20.28 10.72
C ARG A 114 0.50 19.99 9.22
N THR A 115 0.32 21.00 8.39
CA THR A 115 0.70 20.94 6.98
C THR A 115 2.16 21.33 6.86
N TRP A 116 2.97 20.47 6.26
CA TRP A 116 4.36 20.71 5.93
C TRP A 116 4.44 21.20 4.48
N LYS A 117 5.08 22.33 4.26
CA LYS A 117 5.22 22.97 2.94
C LYS A 117 6.68 23.17 2.62
N ASP A 118 7.04 23.08 1.36
CA ASP A 118 8.39 23.39 0.88
C ASP A 118 8.89 24.71 1.48
N GLY A 119 10.09 24.68 2.05
CA GLY A 119 10.69 25.79 2.76
C GLY A 119 10.41 25.84 4.27
N ASP A 120 9.45 25.08 4.78
CA ASP A 120 9.26 24.94 6.24
C ASP A 120 10.50 24.35 6.88
N ALA A 121 10.85 24.84 8.08
CA ALA A 121 12.01 24.33 8.78
C ALA A 121 11.76 22.97 9.42
N CYS A 122 12.66 22.03 9.17
CA CYS A 122 12.85 20.86 10.01
C CYS A 122 13.56 21.28 11.30
N THR A 123 12.96 20.94 12.44
CA THR A 123 13.47 21.26 13.78
C THR A 123 13.57 19.99 14.63
N THR A 124 14.31 20.03 15.72
CA THR A 124 14.46 18.93 16.68
C THR A 124 13.11 18.36 17.18
N ALA A 125 12.09 19.18 17.22
CA ALA A 125 10.75 18.75 17.62
C ALA A 125 10.04 17.90 16.54
N ALA A 126 10.49 17.99 15.28
CA ALA A 126 9.94 17.24 14.16
C ALA A 126 10.73 15.98 13.84
N GLY A 127 12.06 16.00 14.07
CA GLY A 127 12.95 14.88 13.79
C GLY A 127 14.42 15.24 13.91
N PRO A 128 15.33 14.31 13.59
CA PRO A 128 16.78 14.51 13.74
C PRO A 128 17.38 15.44 12.68
N LEU A 129 16.69 15.65 11.55
CA LEU A 129 17.18 16.50 10.47
C LEU A 129 16.83 17.97 10.71
N HIS A 130 17.73 18.86 10.28
CA HIS A 130 17.59 20.31 10.41
C HIS A 130 17.78 21.02 9.09
N GLY A 131 17.04 22.10 8.87
CA GLY A 131 17.12 22.93 7.68
C GLY A 131 15.78 23.12 7.00
N ALA A 132 15.77 23.83 5.88
CA ALA A 132 14.58 24.00 5.07
C ALA A 132 14.21 22.63 4.41
N GLY A 133 13.04 22.14 4.73
CA GLY A 133 12.52 20.90 4.17
C GLY A 133 11.95 21.11 2.76
N LYS A 134 11.92 20.04 2.01
CA LYS A 134 11.30 19.92 0.71
C LYS A 134 10.53 18.59 0.65
N LEU A 135 9.41 18.62 -0.03
CA LEU A 135 8.66 17.40 -0.30
C LEU A 135 9.36 16.61 -1.41
N GLU A 136 9.71 15.39 -1.13
CA GLU A 136 10.35 14.46 -2.04
C GLU A 136 9.63 13.11 -1.98
N VAL A 137 9.65 12.35 -3.08
CA VAL A 137 9.13 10.99 -3.11
C VAL A 137 10.21 10.10 -3.69
N GLU A 138 10.50 9.02 -2.99
CA GLU A 138 11.38 7.97 -3.49
C GLU A 138 10.57 6.69 -3.68
N THR A 139 10.80 6.02 -4.82
CA THR A 139 10.12 4.77 -5.17
C THR A 139 11.13 3.66 -5.42
N TRP A 140 10.76 2.45 -5.07
CA TRP A 140 11.47 1.20 -5.36
C TRP A 140 10.52 0.29 -6.12
N SER A 141 10.82 -0.01 -7.37
CA SER A 141 9.94 -0.84 -8.23
C SER A 141 9.74 -2.27 -7.71
N SER A 142 10.53 -2.70 -6.74
CA SER A 142 10.37 -3.96 -6.01
C SER A 142 11.14 -3.90 -4.69
N PRO A 143 10.90 -4.81 -3.73
CA PRO A 143 11.63 -4.86 -2.46
C PRO A 143 13.16 -5.03 -2.57
N SER A 144 13.67 -5.42 -3.73
CA SER A 144 15.11 -5.58 -3.99
C SER A 144 15.69 -4.53 -4.95
N ALA A 145 14.86 -3.63 -5.48
CA ALA A 145 15.29 -2.59 -6.38
C ALA A 145 16.02 -1.47 -5.63
N ALA A 146 16.84 -0.72 -6.35
CA ALA A 146 17.37 0.56 -5.85
C ALA A 146 16.27 1.62 -5.83
N GLY A 147 16.35 2.54 -4.86
CA GLY A 147 15.47 3.69 -4.77
C GLY A 147 15.71 4.69 -5.91
N VAL A 148 14.64 5.27 -6.38
CA VAL A 148 14.65 6.30 -7.42
C VAL A 148 13.86 7.50 -6.94
N LEU A 149 14.54 8.64 -6.85
CA LEU A 149 13.88 9.91 -6.52
C LEU A 149 12.97 10.33 -7.66
N VAL A 150 11.70 10.54 -7.37
CA VAL A 150 10.71 10.97 -8.36
C VAL A 150 10.93 12.43 -8.72
N THR A 151 11.04 12.70 -10.01
CA THR A 151 11.10 14.04 -10.55
C THR A 151 9.73 14.46 -11.05
N GLY A 152 9.17 15.55 -10.52
CA GLY A 152 7.87 16.07 -10.94
C GLY A 152 6.82 16.08 -9.83
N ASP A 153 5.55 15.94 -10.20
CA ASP A 153 4.44 15.99 -9.24
C ASP A 153 4.29 14.66 -8.50
N PRO A 154 4.50 14.64 -7.17
CA PRO A 154 4.29 13.46 -6.34
C PRO A 154 2.90 12.81 -6.48
N THR A 155 1.89 13.62 -6.78
CA THR A 155 0.53 13.11 -6.91
C THR A 155 0.31 12.27 -8.16
N SER A 156 1.20 12.39 -9.15
CA SER A 156 1.17 11.63 -10.40
C SER A 156 1.89 10.27 -10.32
N VAL A 157 2.56 9.97 -9.20
CA VAL A 157 3.23 8.68 -9.00
C VAL A 157 2.20 7.55 -9.12
N HIS A 158 2.47 6.64 -10.04
CA HIS A 158 1.64 5.47 -10.28
C HIS A 158 1.86 4.45 -9.16
N LEU A 159 0.83 3.69 -8.81
CA LEU A 159 0.92 2.63 -7.81
C LEU A 159 1.03 1.29 -8.54
N ASP A 160 2.20 0.66 -8.46
CA ASP A 160 2.47 -0.62 -9.11
C ASP A 160 2.53 -1.77 -8.08
N ASN A 161 2.12 -2.97 -8.50
CA ASN A 161 2.10 -4.11 -7.59
C ASN A 161 3.52 -4.51 -7.15
N GLY A 162 3.74 -4.55 -5.84
CA GLY A 162 5.05 -4.88 -5.27
C GLY A 162 6.01 -3.70 -5.17
N GLU A 163 5.58 -2.51 -5.54
CA GLU A 163 6.34 -1.28 -5.37
C GLU A 163 6.41 -0.84 -3.90
N MET A 164 7.44 -0.08 -3.57
CA MET A 164 7.56 0.59 -2.28
C MET A 164 7.68 2.10 -2.52
N ILE A 165 7.04 2.90 -1.67
CA ILE A 165 6.99 4.35 -1.80
C ILE A 165 7.21 5.00 -0.43
N THR A 166 8.14 5.94 -0.34
CA THR A 166 8.26 6.85 0.80
C THR A 166 8.03 8.28 0.35
N VAL A 167 7.05 8.94 0.96
CA VAL A 167 6.86 10.39 0.84
C VAL A 167 7.61 11.06 1.97
N ALA A 168 8.62 11.83 1.64
CA ALA A 168 9.51 12.45 2.61
C ALA A 168 9.39 13.97 2.59
N PHE A 169 9.31 14.58 3.76
CA PHE A 169 9.54 16.01 3.93
C PHE A 169 10.87 16.20 4.66
N VAL A 170 11.94 16.44 3.91
CA VAL A 170 13.32 16.43 4.41
C VAL A 170 14.14 17.56 3.77
N PRO A 171 15.25 17.99 4.42
CA PRO A 171 16.19 18.91 3.79
C PRO A 171 16.80 18.29 2.52
N ALA A 172 17.09 19.13 1.53
CA ALA A 172 17.66 18.70 0.26
C ALA A 172 18.91 17.84 0.45
N GLY A 173 18.97 16.69 -0.24
CA GLY A 173 20.07 15.74 -0.18
C GLY A 173 20.05 14.81 1.04
N ALA A 174 19.02 14.85 1.86
CA ALA A 174 18.81 13.83 2.89
C ALA A 174 18.46 12.48 2.25
N VAL A 175 18.84 11.41 2.92
CA VAL A 175 18.50 10.04 2.49
C VAL A 175 17.04 9.76 2.87
N VAL A 176 16.24 9.35 1.90
CA VAL A 176 14.88 8.91 2.12
C VAL A 176 14.90 7.41 2.47
N PRO A 177 14.34 6.99 3.61
CA PRO A 177 14.37 5.59 4.01
C PRO A 177 13.36 4.72 3.25
N GLU A 178 13.67 3.43 3.10
CA GLU A 178 12.68 2.44 2.65
C GLU A 178 11.50 2.34 3.63
N PRO A 179 10.28 2.03 3.16
CA PRO A 179 9.13 1.78 4.04
C PRO A 179 9.40 0.63 5.02
N PRO A 180 9.12 0.79 6.32
CA PRO A 180 9.22 -0.29 7.30
C PRO A 180 8.34 -1.50 6.97
N SER A 181 7.25 -1.28 6.25
CA SER A 181 6.29 -2.30 5.80
C SER A 181 6.79 -3.21 4.67
N LYS A 182 8.06 -3.10 4.26
CA LYS A 182 8.69 -3.99 3.27
C LYS A 182 8.46 -5.49 3.57
N SER A 183 8.57 -5.90 4.83
CA SER A 183 8.31 -7.30 5.22
C SER A 183 6.85 -7.71 5.05
N ALA A 184 5.91 -6.82 5.36
CA ALA A 184 4.48 -7.04 5.16
C ALA A 184 4.15 -7.15 3.67
N LEU A 185 4.77 -6.33 2.82
CA LEU A 185 4.64 -6.42 1.37
C LEU A 185 5.10 -7.78 0.84
N LEU A 186 6.28 -8.25 1.26
CA LEU A 186 6.80 -9.56 0.85
C LEU A 186 5.85 -10.71 1.25
N GLN A 187 5.24 -10.64 2.44
CA GLN A 187 4.24 -11.62 2.88
C GLN A 187 2.97 -11.57 2.02
N ALA A 188 2.47 -10.37 1.72
CA ALA A 188 1.28 -10.19 0.89
C ALA A 188 1.48 -10.77 -0.52
N LEU A 189 2.62 -10.48 -1.16
CA LEU A 189 2.97 -11.00 -2.48
C LEU A 189 3.19 -12.52 -2.48
N GLY A 190 3.82 -13.07 -1.43
CA GLY A 190 4.00 -14.52 -1.25
C GLY A 190 2.68 -15.26 -1.08
N SER A 191 1.73 -14.69 -0.36
CA SER A 191 0.39 -15.27 -0.16
C SER A 191 -0.44 -15.27 -1.45
N ALA A 192 -0.32 -14.22 -2.28
CA ALA A 192 -0.98 -14.16 -3.58
C ALA A 192 -0.49 -15.25 -4.54
N SER A 193 0.81 -15.55 -4.53
CA SER A 193 1.41 -16.58 -5.39
C SER A 193 0.93 -18.00 -5.06
N THR A 194 0.66 -18.29 -3.79
CA THR A 194 0.16 -19.62 -3.35
C THR A 194 -1.32 -19.83 -3.65
N SER A 195 -2.11 -18.77 -3.68
CA SER A 195 -3.55 -18.86 -3.99
C SER A 195 -3.83 -19.14 -5.48
N GLY A 196 -2.90 -18.79 -6.38
CA GLY A 196 -3.01 -19.03 -7.82
C GLY A 196 -2.77 -20.48 -8.24
N THR A 197 -2.09 -21.30 -7.44
CA THR A 197 -1.68 -22.67 -7.80
C THR A 197 -2.68 -23.74 -7.34
N ALA A 198 -3.69 -23.40 -6.54
CA ALA A 198 -4.63 -24.38 -5.97
C ALA A 198 -5.81 -24.74 -6.88
N LYS A 199 -5.82 -24.31 -8.17
CA LYS A 199 -6.92 -24.59 -9.10
C LYS A 199 -6.50 -25.45 -10.29
N SER A 200 -5.83 -26.60 -10.03
CA SER A 200 -5.77 -27.69 -11.02
C SER A 200 -5.19 -28.96 -10.38
N SER A 201 -6.05 -29.86 -9.92
CA SER A 201 -6.02 -31.30 -10.12
C SER A 201 -6.92 -32.01 -9.09
N SER A 202 -8.20 -32.05 -9.38
CA SER A 202 -9.08 -33.11 -8.85
C SER A 202 -9.39 -34.08 -9.98
N THR A 203 -8.50 -35.05 -10.19
CA THR A 203 -8.83 -36.26 -10.93
C THR A 203 -9.61 -37.16 -9.98
N PRO A 204 -10.82 -37.61 -10.30
CA PRO A 204 -11.55 -38.53 -9.45
C PRO A 204 -10.92 -39.92 -9.59
N SER A 205 -10.13 -40.33 -8.60
CA SER A 205 -9.68 -41.73 -8.46
C SER A 205 -10.84 -42.55 -7.90
N LYS A 206 -11.33 -43.46 -8.77
CA LYS A 206 -12.33 -44.47 -8.50
C LYS A 206 -11.80 -45.45 -7.45
N ALA A 207 -12.39 -45.48 -6.26
CA ALA A 207 -12.10 -46.47 -5.22
C ALA A 207 -12.90 -47.76 -5.47
N PRO A 208 -12.32 -48.96 -5.25
CA PRO A 208 -13.08 -50.18 -5.14
C PRO A 208 -13.58 -50.37 -3.71
N SER A 209 -14.85 -50.69 -3.62
CA SER A 209 -15.55 -51.11 -2.41
C SER A 209 -15.08 -52.47 -1.95
N THR A 210 -14.69 -52.63 -0.68
CA THR A 210 -14.80 -53.87 0.07
C THR A 210 -15.18 -53.55 1.51
N GLY A 211 -16.27 -54.15 1.95
CA GLY A 211 -16.82 -53.94 3.27
C GLY A 211 -16.08 -54.66 4.38
N ALA A 212 -16.26 -54.19 5.58
CA ALA A 212 -16.31 -55.01 6.82
C ALA A 212 -16.96 -54.20 7.94
N SER A 213 -17.96 -54.78 8.51
CA SER A 213 -18.62 -54.44 9.78
C SER A 213 -17.64 -54.32 10.94
N GLY A 214 -17.83 -53.34 11.78
CA GLY A 214 -17.16 -53.20 13.08
C GLY A 214 -17.94 -52.26 13.98
N LYS A 215 -18.73 -52.89 14.85
CA LYS A 215 -19.52 -52.32 15.97
C LYS A 215 -18.58 -51.88 17.10
N SER A 216 -18.91 -50.81 17.76
CA SER A 216 -18.72 -50.62 19.21
C SER A 216 -18.23 -49.25 19.65
N VAL A 217 -19.05 -48.65 20.39
CA VAL A 217 -19.04 -48.13 21.78
C VAL A 217 -18.55 -46.71 21.99
N LEU A 218 -19.52 -45.86 22.34
CA LEU A 218 -19.37 -44.60 23.10
C LEU A 218 -18.85 -44.90 24.53
N PRO A 219 -18.17 -43.96 25.16
CA PRO A 219 -18.71 -43.47 26.40
C PRO A 219 -18.89 -41.96 26.50
N SER A 220 -20.04 -41.59 27.02
CA SER A 220 -20.37 -40.30 27.60
C SER A 220 -19.50 -40.01 28.81
N VAL A 221 -19.03 -38.79 28.96
CA VAL A 221 -18.76 -38.22 30.29
C VAL A 221 -19.31 -36.79 30.32
N SER A 222 -20.33 -36.67 31.15
CA SER A 222 -20.87 -35.45 31.74
C SER A 222 -19.83 -34.83 32.69
N GLY A 223 -19.75 -33.50 32.69
CA GLY A 223 -19.01 -32.74 33.69
C GLY A 223 -19.45 -31.29 33.68
N ALA A 224 -20.54 -30.99 34.35
CA ALA A 224 -20.95 -29.66 34.75
C ALA A 224 -20.07 -29.17 35.89
N SER A 225 -19.63 -27.93 35.85
CA SER A 225 -19.32 -27.17 37.06
C SER A 225 -19.58 -25.69 36.83
N ARG A 226 -20.41 -25.24 37.64
CA ARG A 226 -21.02 -23.95 37.94
C ARG A 226 -20.15 -23.28 39.00
N ALA A 227 -20.14 -21.97 38.99
CA ALA A 227 -19.98 -21.03 40.11
C ALA A 227 -19.05 -19.87 39.68
N THR A 228 -19.20 -18.62 40.02
CA THR A 228 -20.18 -17.83 40.78
C THR A 228 -19.73 -16.38 40.64
N SER A 229 -20.67 -15.49 40.65
CA SER A 229 -20.59 -14.04 40.75
C SER A 229 -19.64 -13.53 41.85
N ALA A 230 -18.99 -12.41 41.62
CA ALA A 230 -18.76 -11.42 42.66
C ALA A 230 -18.78 -10.00 42.13
N HIS A 231 -19.75 -9.31 42.55
CA HIS A 231 -20.01 -7.90 42.53
C HIS A 231 -19.04 -7.16 43.47
N ALA A 232 -18.46 -6.06 43.06
CA ALA A 232 -18.03 -5.02 44.01
C ALA A 232 -18.06 -3.66 43.33
N ALA A 233 -19.00 -2.88 43.78
CA ALA A 233 -19.10 -1.41 43.60
C ALA A 233 -18.32 -0.72 44.70
N ALA A 234 -17.89 0.50 44.42
CA ALA A 234 -17.71 1.68 45.28
C ALA A 234 -16.50 2.47 44.81
N LYS A 235 -16.39 3.77 44.79
CA LYS A 235 -17.08 4.93 45.31
C LYS A 235 -16.07 6.08 45.15
N LYS A 236 -16.56 7.17 44.65
CA LYS A 236 -16.14 8.57 44.84
C LYS A 236 -14.82 8.90 45.55
N GLY A 237 -14.08 9.83 44.92
CA GLY A 237 -13.06 10.71 45.43
C GLY A 237 -12.73 11.73 44.36
#